data_0410dedfa2e5e5df1047896471f3ed7a
#
_entry.id   0410dedfa2e5e5df1047896471f3ed7a
#
_cell.length_a   1.000
_cell.length_b   1.000
_cell.length_c   1.000
_cell.angle_alpha   90.00
_cell.angle_beta   90.00
_cell.angle_gamma   90.00
#
_symmetry.space_group_name_H-M   'P 1'
#
loop_
_entity.id
_entity.type
_entity.pdbx_description
1 polymer ?
#
loop_
_entity_poly.entity_id
_entity_poly.type
_entity_poly.pdbx_seq_one_letter_code
_entity_poly.pdbx_strand_id
1 'polypeptide(L)'
;MIKKYITKKGETRYLFQTYLGIDPATGKEKRTTRRGFRTIKEAKAAERDLLLDVEENGFSNNKDSQNPTFAEVAELWLESYKSTVKPTTYQNTKKKLNVMIDSYFTDMKIQQISVAYCQKVALKLSKRYILYANYYSVISRIFKYATSLDIIKSNPLDKIIKPKNKPLK
;
A
#
# COMPACT_ATOMS: atom_id res chain seq x y z
N MET A 1 19.09 18.10 -16.28
CA MET A 1 19.08 19.30 -17.14
C MET A 1 17.67 19.88 -17.20
N ILE A 2 17.49 21.17 -16.88
CA ILE A 2 16.17 21.84 -16.89
C ILE A 2 15.95 22.51 -18.22
N LYS A 3 14.78 22.29 -18.84
CA LYS A 3 14.38 22.87 -20.12
C LYS A 3 13.08 23.67 -19.95
N LYS A 4 12.99 24.78 -20.68
CA LYS A 4 11.77 25.60 -20.80
C LYS A 4 10.91 25.06 -21.94
N TYR A 5 9.59 25.03 -21.76
CA TYR A 5 8.64 24.72 -22.84
C TYR A 5 7.36 25.57 -22.69
N ILE A 6 6.61 25.67 -23.76
CA ILE A 6 5.34 26.39 -23.79
C ILE A 6 4.20 25.36 -23.85
N THR A 7 3.21 25.52 -22.99
CA THR A 7 2.01 24.67 -22.98
C THR A 7 1.08 25.01 -24.13
N LYS A 8 0.13 24.13 -24.45
CA LYS A 8 -0.91 24.41 -25.47
C LYS A 8 -1.74 25.68 -25.21
N LYS A 9 -1.75 26.15 -23.94
CA LYS A 9 -2.43 27.38 -23.50
C LYS A 9 -1.53 28.62 -23.56
N GLY A 10 -0.32 28.53 -24.13
CA GLY A 10 0.64 29.64 -24.22
C GLY A 10 1.42 29.94 -22.94
N GLU A 11 1.26 29.14 -21.87
CA GLU A 11 1.98 29.36 -20.61
C GLU A 11 3.40 28.81 -20.68
N THR A 12 4.36 29.57 -20.18
CA THR A 12 5.74 29.09 -19.99
C THR A 12 5.80 28.13 -18.81
N ARG A 13 6.37 26.96 -19.02
CA ARG A 13 6.61 25.94 -18.00
C ARG A 13 8.01 25.36 -18.14
N TYR A 14 8.46 24.70 -17.08
CA TYR A 14 9.77 24.06 -17.02
C TYR A 14 9.62 22.56 -16.83
N LEU A 15 10.58 21.83 -17.35
CA LEU A 15 10.74 20.39 -17.14
C LEU A 15 12.18 20.09 -16.78
N PHE A 16 12.40 19.01 -16.06
CA PHE A 16 13.74 18.44 -15.92
C PHE A 16 13.75 16.98 -16.38
N GLN A 17 14.89 16.58 -16.86
CA GLN A 17 15.24 15.20 -17.15
C GLN A 17 16.51 14.88 -16.36
N THR A 18 16.43 13.86 -15.49
CA THR A 18 17.54 13.45 -14.66
C THR A 18 17.77 11.96 -14.73
N TYR A 19 19.04 11.57 -14.58
CA TYR A 19 19.48 10.20 -14.46
C TYR A 19 19.37 9.80 -12.99
N LEU A 20 18.77 8.65 -12.71
CA LEU A 20 18.53 8.16 -11.36
C LEU A 20 19.52 7.08 -10.91
N GLY A 21 20.32 6.52 -11.86
CA GLY A 21 21.25 5.44 -11.59
C GLY A 21 20.89 4.16 -12.35
N ILE A 22 21.56 3.06 -11.99
CA ILE A 22 21.29 1.72 -12.51
C ILE A 22 20.36 1.01 -11.53
N ASP A 23 19.21 0.55 -12.01
CA ASP A 23 18.26 -0.23 -11.21
C ASP A 23 18.89 -1.59 -10.84
N PRO A 24 19.14 -1.88 -9.56
CA PRO A 24 19.78 -3.12 -9.14
C PRO A 24 18.95 -4.37 -9.43
N ALA A 25 17.62 -4.23 -9.58
CA ALA A 25 16.75 -5.36 -9.90
C ALA A 25 16.78 -5.75 -11.38
N THR A 26 17.00 -4.77 -12.28
CA THR A 26 16.95 -5.01 -13.74
C THR A 26 18.29 -4.81 -14.44
N GLY A 27 19.28 -4.21 -13.79
CA GLY A 27 20.58 -3.86 -14.36
C GLY A 27 20.54 -2.76 -15.43
N LYS A 28 19.41 -2.08 -15.61
CA LYS A 28 19.21 -1.05 -16.65
C LYS A 28 19.33 0.35 -16.08
N GLU A 29 19.82 1.28 -16.93
CA GLU A 29 19.81 2.70 -16.62
C GLU A 29 18.37 3.22 -16.44
N LYS A 30 18.13 3.97 -15.38
CA LYS A 30 16.85 4.60 -15.13
C LYS A 30 16.97 6.11 -15.25
N ARG A 31 16.12 6.68 -16.11
CA ARG A 31 16.00 8.13 -16.33
C ARG A 31 14.54 8.53 -16.16
N THR A 32 14.29 9.73 -15.66
CA THR A 32 12.93 10.26 -15.51
C THR A 32 12.83 11.66 -16.05
N THR A 33 11.62 12.03 -16.50
CA THR A 33 11.28 13.38 -16.92
C THR A 33 10.06 13.87 -16.13
N ARG A 34 10.20 14.99 -15.44
CA ARG A 34 9.10 15.66 -14.74
C ARG A 34 8.81 17.00 -15.39
N ARG A 35 7.52 17.33 -15.55
CA ARG A 35 7.03 18.52 -16.27
C ARG A 35 6.05 19.30 -15.42
N GLY A 36 5.78 20.57 -15.81
CA GLY A 36 4.70 21.38 -15.25
C GLY A 36 5.13 22.42 -14.23
N PHE A 37 6.42 22.57 -13.97
CA PHE A 37 6.93 23.55 -13.01
C PHE A 37 6.75 24.98 -13.52
N ARG A 38 6.40 25.89 -12.63
CA ARG A 38 6.19 27.31 -12.97
C ARG A 38 7.50 28.07 -13.02
N THR A 39 8.48 27.66 -12.24
CA THR A 39 9.80 28.32 -12.13
C THR A 39 10.94 27.31 -12.23
N ILE A 40 12.14 27.81 -12.59
CA ILE A 40 13.36 27.00 -12.58
C ILE A 40 13.72 26.57 -11.15
N LYS A 41 13.44 27.42 -10.14
CA LYS A 41 13.70 27.13 -8.73
C LYS A 41 12.86 25.94 -8.25
N GLU A 42 11.58 25.91 -8.61
CA GLU A 42 10.66 24.81 -8.32
C GLU A 42 11.13 23.51 -8.99
N ALA A 43 11.53 23.57 -10.27
CA ALA A 43 12.05 22.42 -10.98
C ALA A 43 13.33 21.86 -10.36
N LYS A 44 14.26 22.72 -9.93
CA LYS A 44 15.50 22.33 -9.23
C LYS A 44 15.22 21.68 -7.87
N ALA A 45 14.29 22.24 -7.09
CA ALA A 45 13.90 21.69 -5.81
C ALA A 45 13.31 20.29 -5.98
N ALA A 46 12.36 20.12 -6.92
CA ALA A 46 11.75 18.83 -7.21
C ALA A 46 12.75 17.80 -7.77
N GLU A 47 13.75 18.20 -8.54
CA GLU A 47 14.82 17.32 -9.03
C GLU A 47 15.68 16.82 -7.86
N ARG A 48 16.07 17.72 -6.94
CA ARG A 48 16.86 17.37 -5.75
C ARG A 48 16.10 16.46 -4.82
N ASP A 49 14.84 16.76 -4.53
CA ASP A 49 13.99 15.93 -3.65
C ASP A 49 13.79 14.52 -4.24
N LEU A 50 13.68 14.42 -5.58
CA LEU A 50 13.60 13.13 -6.25
C LEU A 50 14.90 12.33 -6.16
N LEU A 51 16.06 12.97 -6.27
CA LEU A 51 17.35 12.30 -6.15
C LEU A 51 17.58 11.79 -4.72
N LEU A 52 17.23 12.60 -3.72
CA LEU A 52 17.28 12.20 -2.30
C LEU A 52 16.34 11.02 -2.03
N ASP A 53 15.11 11.05 -2.57
CA ASP A 53 14.14 9.95 -2.42
C ASP A 53 14.67 8.65 -3.03
N VAL A 54 15.32 8.72 -4.20
CA VAL A 54 15.94 7.55 -4.83
C VAL A 54 17.14 7.03 -4.04
N GLU A 55 17.94 7.93 -3.43
CA GLU A 55 19.08 7.56 -2.59
C GLU A 55 18.62 6.89 -1.28
N GLU A 56 17.57 7.39 -0.64
CA GLU A 56 17.04 6.86 0.62
C GLU A 56 16.16 5.62 0.44
N ASN A 57 15.34 5.58 -0.60
CA ASN A 57 14.27 4.57 -0.81
C ASN A 57 14.48 3.69 -2.04
N GLY A 58 15.58 3.89 -2.80
CA GLY A 58 15.89 3.14 -4.02
C GLY A 58 15.00 3.52 -5.21
N PHE A 59 15.04 2.67 -6.26
CA PHE A 59 14.35 2.90 -7.55
C PHE A 59 12.83 2.62 -7.54
N SER A 60 12.19 2.57 -6.42
CA SER A 60 10.76 2.33 -6.25
C SER A 60 9.91 3.48 -6.84
N ASN A 61 9.90 3.59 -8.17
CA ASN A 61 9.34 4.72 -8.93
C ASN A 61 7.86 4.58 -9.31
N ASN A 62 7.12 3.71 -8.69
CA ASN A 62 5.67 3.74 -8.80
C ASN A 62 5.09 4.29 -7.50
N LYS A 63 4.63 5.55 -7.50
CA LYS A 63 3.77 6.05 -6.43
C LYS A 63 2.57 5.12 -6.18
N ASP A 64 2.15 4.37 -7.18
CA ASP A 64 1.13 3.33 -7.05
C ASP A 64 1.65 2.06 -6.39
N SER A 65 2.91 1.65 -6.62
CA SER A 65 3.53 0.50 -5.93
C SER A 65 3.97 0.81 -4.50
N GLN A 66 4.19 2.09 -4.15
CA GLN A 66 4.45 2.51 -2.76
C GLN A 66 3.19 2.55 -1.89
N ASN A 67 2.00 2.51 -2.49
CA ASN A 67 0.74 2.53 -1.76
C ASN A 67 -0.22 1.46 -2.32
N PRO A 68 0.08 0.19 -2.09
CA PRO A 68 -0.74 -0.91 -2.58
C PRO A 68 -2.11 -0.91 -1.89
N THR A 69 -3.08 -1.53 -2.55
CA THR A 69 -4.38 -1.83 -1.96
C THR A 69 -4.25 -2.93 -0.91
N PHE A 70 -5.23 -3.02 -0.02
CA PHE A 70 -5.31 -4.13 0.94
C PHE A 70 -5.35 -5.49 0.21
N ALA A 71 -6.06 -5.58 -0.93
CA ALA A 71 -6.16 -6.78 -1.74
C ALA A 71 -4.81 -7.22 -2.32
N GLU A 72 -4.03 -6.29 -2.89
CA GLU A 72 -2.69 -6.57 -3.42
C GLU A 72 -1.74 -7.11 -2.34
N VAL A 73 -1.75 -6.51 -1.15
CA VAL A 73 -0.94 -7.00 -0.02
C VAL A 73 -1.42 -8.36 0.47
N ALA A 74 -2.74 -8.59 0.45
CA ALA A 74 -3.33 -9.87 0.82
C ALA A 74 -2.94 -11.00 -0.13
N GLU A 75 -2.86 -10.73 -1.44
CA GLU A 75 -2.39 -11.69 -2.45
C GLU A 75 -0.92 -12.06 -2.23
N LEU A 76 -0.04 -11.08 -2.04
CA LEU A 76 1.37 -11.32 -1.72
C LEU A 76 1.54 -12.17 -0.45
N TRP A 77 0.74 -11.86 0.59
CA TRP A 77 0.74 -12.67 1.80
C TRP A 77 0.25 -14.10 1.55
N LEU A 78 -0.81 -14.28 0.75
CA LEU A 78 -1.35 -15.60 0.43
C LEU A 78 -0.33 -16.49 -0.30
N GLU A 79 0.48 -15.94 -1.20
CA GLU A 79 1.55 -16.67 -1.88
C GLU A 79 2.55 -17.22 -0.87
N SER A 80 3.02 -16.37 0.04
CA SER A 80 3.95 -16.78 1.11
C SER A 80 3.29 -17.77 2.08
N TYR A 81 2.01 -17.56 2.42
CA TYR A 81 1.28 -18.39 3.38
C TYR A 81 0.98 -19.80 2.84
N LYS A 82 0.82 -19.95 1.51
CA LYS A 82 0.50 -21.23 0.86
C LYS A 82 1.50 -22.33 1.20
N SER A 83 2.78 -22.01 1.29
CA SER A 83 3.86 -22.98 1.59
C SER A 83 3.95 -23.35 3.09
N THR A 84 3.28 -22.60 3.97
CA THR A 84 3.42 -22.76 5.43
C THR A 84 2.30 -23.57 6.08
N VAL A 85 1.24 -23.90 5.33
CA VAL A 85 0.04 -24.56 5.88
C VAL A 85 -0.50 -25.65 4.98
N LYS A 86 -1.34 -26.52 5.56
CA LYS A 86 -2.05 -27.56 4.80
C LYS A 86 -3.01 -26.96 3.77
N PRO A 87 -3.24 -27.59 2.61
CA PRO A 87 -4.13 -27.10 1.55
C PRO A 87 -5.52 -26.71 2.02
N THR A 88 -6.12 -27.47 2.91
CA THR A 88 -7.45 -27.20 3.49
C THR A 88 -7.47 -25.93 4.31
N THR A 89 -6.43 -25.69 5.13
CA THR A 89 -6.26 -24.48 5.93
C THR A 89 -6.09 -23.25 5.04
N TYR A 90 -5.27 -23.38 3.99
CA TYR A 90 -5.08 -22.33 2.99
C TYR A 90 -6.42 -21.94 2.34
N GLN A 91 -7.18 -22.92 1.82
CA GLN A 91 -8.45 -22.65 1.16
C GLN A 91 -9.47 -21.97 2.08
N ASN A 92 -9.56 -22.42 3.34
CA ASN A 92 -10.46 -21.80 4.32
C ASN A 92 -10.05 -20.38 4.67
N THR A 93 -8.75 -20.11 4.75
CA THR A 93 -8.21 -18.76 5.00
C THR A 93 -8.48 -17.85 3.81
N LYS A 94 -8.24 -18.33 2.58
CA LYS A 94 -8.50 -17.59 1.34
C LYS A 94 -9.98 -17.22 1.20
N LYS A 95 -10.90 -18.15 1.47
CA LYS A 95 -12.35 -17.87 1.43
C LYS A 95 -12.74 -16.77 2.41
N LYS A 96 -12.23 -16.81 3.66
CA LYS A 96 -12.49 -15.77 4.65
C LYS A 96 -11.93 -14.41 4.23
N LEU A 97 -10.73 -14.41 3.67
CA LEU A 97 -10.07 -13.19 3.21
C LEU A 97 -10.83 -12.54 2.05
N ASN A 98 -11.27 -13.31 1.05
CA ASN A 98 -12.07 -12.78 -0.07
C ASN A 98 -13.37 -12.13 0.43
N VAL A 99 -14.09 -12.78 1.34
CA VAL A 99 -15.29 -12.19 1.96
C VAL A 99 -14.96 -10.85 2.65
N MET A 100 -13.79 -10.73 3.27
CA MET A 100 -13.38 -9.49 3.93
C MET A 100 -12.98 -8.40 2.95
N ILE A 101 -12.26 -8.76 1.89
CA ILE A 101 -11.89 -7.82 0.83
C ILE A 101 -13.16 -7.28 0.18
N ASP A 102 -14.02 -8.14 -0.33
CA ASP A 102 -15.24 -7.75 -1.06
C ASP A 102 -16.21 -6.93 -0.22
N SER A 103 -16.32 -7.23 1.09
CA SER A 103 -17.28 -6.56 1.96
C SER A 103 -16.78 -5.27 2.62
N TYR A 104 -15.46 -5.13 2.83
CA TYR A 104 -14.92 -4.08 3.70
C TYR A 104 -13.67 -3.38 3.18
N PHE A 105 -12.89 -3.99 2.29
CA PHE A 105 -11.57 -3.48 1.89
C PHE A 105 -11.39 -3.34 0.37
N THR A 106 -12.48 -3.38 -0.40
CA THR A 106 -12.45 -3.22 -1.87
C THR A 106 -11.73 -1.93 -2.24
N ASP A 107 -10.71 -2.04 -3.09
CA ASP A 107 -9.90 -0.93 -3.64
C ASP A 107 -9.30 0.05 -2.61
N MET A 108 -9.35 -0.29 -1.31
CA MET A 108 -8.79 0.57 -0.27
C MET A 108 -7.27 0.46 -0.25
N LYS A 109 -6.60 1.61 -0.36
CA LYS A 109 -5.15 1.70 -0.16
C LYS A 109 -4.81 1.39 1.30
N ILE A 110 -3.90 0.43 1.55
CA ILE A 110 -3.65 -0.11 2.89
C ILE A 110 -3.17 0.95 3.88
N GLN A 111 -2.40 1.94 3.41
CA GLN A 111 -1.90 3.06 4.21
C GLN A 111 -3.02 4.02 4.67
N GLN A 112 -4.16 4.04 3.97
CA GLN A 112 -5.30 4.91 4.28
C GLN A 112 -6.30 4.27 5.25
N ILE A 113 -6.13 2.99 5.57
CA ILE A 113 -7.01 2.28 6.48
C ILE A 113 -6.74 2.72 7.91
N SER A 114 -7.65 3.52 8.47
CA SER A 114 -7.52 4.07 9.82
C SER A 114 -7.95 3.09 10.91
N VAL A 115 -7.46 3.32 12.14
CA VAL A 115 -7.89 2.59 13.35
C VAL A 115 -9.40 2.71 13.54
N ALA A 116 -9.98 3.90 13.32
CA ALA A 116 -11.41 4.13 13.44
C ALA A 116 -12.23 3.29 12.44
N TYR A 117 -11.73 3.14 11.19
CA TYR A 117 -12.36 2.26 10.21
C TYR A 117 -12.30 0.81 10.65
N CYS A 118 -11.14 0.33 11.10
CA CYS A 118 -10.96 -1.03 11.60
C CYS A 118 -11.88 -1.32 12.81
N GLN A 119 -12.09 -0.35 13.71
CA GLN A 119 -13.04 -0.47 14.81
C GLN A 119 -14.48 -0.66 14.31
N LYS A 120 -14.91 0.11 13.30
CA LYS A 120 -16.24 -0.05 12.67
C LYS A 120 -16.40 -1.43 12.03
N VAL A 121 -15.37 -1.91 11.32
CA VAL A 121 -15.38 -3.25 10.71
C VAL A 121 -15.48 -4.34 11.78
N ALA A 122 -14.70 -4.25 12.87
CA ALA A 122 -14.75 -5.21 13.97
C ALA A 122 -16.15 -5.27 14.62
N LEU A 123 -16.81 -4.13 14.83
CA LEU A 123 -18.17 -4.06 15.33
C LEU A 123 -19.19 -4.68 14.36
N LYS A 124 -19.08 -4.43 13.05
CA LYS A 124 -19.95 -5.04 12.05
C LYS A 124 -19.76 -6.57 12.00
N LEU A 125 -18.50 -7.04 12.05
CA LEU A 125 -18.17 -8.47 12.07
C LEU A 125 -18.75 -9.16 13.30
N SER A 126 -18.63 -8.58 14.51
CA SER A 126 -19.14 -9.16 15.74
C SER A 126 -20.68 -9.26 15.77
N LYS A 127 -21.37 -8.38 15.02
CA LYS A 127 -22.83 -8.46 14.85
C LYS A 127 -23.23 -9.56 13.86
N ARG A 128 -22.44 -9.75 12.79
CA ARG A 128 -22.76 -10.68 11.68
C ARG A 128 -22.32 -12.12 11.95
N TYR A 129 -21.16 -12.31 12.59
CA TYR A 129 -20.56 -13.63 12.77
C TYR A 129 -20.32 -13.94 14.26
N ILE A 130 -20.77 -15.11 14.72
CA ILE A 130 -20.50 -15.59 16.08
C ILE A 130 -18.99 -15.74 16.31
N LEU A 131 -18.28 -16.33 15.34
CA LEU A 131 -16.82 -16.54 15.36
C LEU A 131 -16.08 -15.42 14.58
N TYR A 132 -16.47 -14.16 14.79
CA TYR A 132 -15.84 -13.02 14.09
C TYR A 132 -14.32 -12.95 14.31
N ALA A 133 -13.82 -13.45 15.43
CA ALA A 133 -12.40 -13.49 15.75
C ALA A 133 -11.56 -14.22 14.69
N ASN A 134 -12.14 -15.21 13.99
CA ASN A 134 -11.46 -15.91 12.91
C ASN A 134 -11.23 -15.01 11.68
N TYR A 135 -12.20 -14.16 11.35
CA TYR A 135 -12.06 -13.18 10.26
C TYR A 135 -11.08 -12.08 10.67
N TYR A 136 -11.23 -11.59 11.89
CA TYR A 136 -10.34 -10.58 12.45
C TYR A 136 -8.87 -11.04 12.46
N SER A 137 -8.60 -12.29 12.83
CA SER A 137 -7.24 -12.83 12.87
C SER A 137 -6.58 -12.86 11.47
N VAL A 138 -7.36 -13.13 10.42
CA VAL A 138 -6.85 -13.12 9.04
C VAL A 138 -6.46 -11.70 8.64
N ILE A 139 -7.32 -10.70 8.89
CA ILE A 139 -7.04 -9.30 8.57
C ILE A 139 -5.79 -8.82 9.33
N SER A 140 -5.67 -9.18 10.61
CA SER A 140 -4.51 -8.82 11.44
C SER A 140 -3.20 -9.35 10.88
N ARG A 141 -3.20 -10.56 10.29
CA ARG A 141 -2.02 -11.14 9.63
C ARG A 141 -1.60 -10.33 8.40
N ILE A 142 -2.57 -9.84 7.61
CA ILE A 142 -2.28 -9.00 6.44
C ILE A 142 -1.63 -7.68 6.87
N PHE A 143 -2.18 -6.99 7.89
CA PHE A 143 -1.56 -5.77 8.41
C PHE A 143 -0.19 -6.00 9.02
N LYS A 144 0.01 -7.11 9.75
CA LYS A 144 1.34 -7.50 10.26
C LYS A 144 2.34 -7.73 9.13
N TYR A 145 1.91 -8.41 8.07
CA TYR A 145 2.74 -8.61 6.89
C TYR A 145 3.07 -7.29 6.18
N ALA A 146 2.09 -6.39 6.04
CA ALA A 146 2.34 -5.04 5.51
C ALA A 146 3.34 -4.24 6.38
N THR A 147 3.29 -4.42 7.70
CA THR A 147 4.25 -3.79 8.62
C THR A 147 5.65 -4.39 8.47
N SER A 148 5.77 -5.71 8.26
CA SER A 148 7.07 -6.37 8.04
C SER A 148 7.72 -6.02 6.69
N LEU A 149 6.94 -5.52 5.74
CA LEU A 149 7.40 -5.01 4.45
C LEU A 149 7.57 -3.48 4.43
N ASP A 150 7.49 -2.81 5.58
CA ASP A 150 7.57 -1.35 5.72
C ASP A 150 6.54 -0.56 4.88
N ILE A 151 5.46 -1.23 4.41
CA ILE A 151 4.36 -0.59 3.67
C ILE A 151 3.56 0.31 4.60
N ILE A 152 3.37 -0.09 5.87
CA ILE A 152 2.71 0.68 6.92
C ILE A 152 3.57 0.70 8.18
N LYS A 153 3.51 1.79 8.94
CA LYS A 153 4.32 1.96 10.17
C LYS A 153 3.86 1.12 11.35
N SER A 154 2.58 0.79 11.43
CA SER A 154 1.99 0.00 12.53
C SER A 154 0.69 -0.64 12.10
N ASN A 155 0.35 -1.77 12.74
CA ASN A 155 -0.91 -2.45 12.49
C ASN A 155 -2.08 -1.68 13.16
N PRO A 156 -3.06 -1.17 12.39
CA PRO A 156 -4.19 -0.42 12.95
C PRO A 156 -5.09 -1.26 13.87
N LEU A 157 -5.07 -2.59 13.73
CA LEU A 157 -5.85 -3.50 14.55
C LEU A 157 -5.33 -3.68 15.98
N ASP A 158 -4.07 -3.33 16.24
CA ASP A 158 -3.49 -3.47 17.59
C ASP A 158 -4.07 -2.44 18.57
N LYS A 159 -4.61 -1.33 18.05
CA LYS A 159 -5.18 -0.22 18.84
C LYS A 159 -6.69 -0.27 19.00
N ILE A 160 -7.39 -1.25 18.41
CA ILE A 160 -8.84 -1.33 18.51
C ILE A 160 -9.29 -2.04 19.79
N ILE A 161 -10.49 -1.72 20.25
CA ILE A 161 -11.19 -2.43 21.32
C ILE A 161 -11.94 -3.60 20.69
N LYS A 162 -11.51 -4.83 21.01
CA LYS A 162 -12.15 -6.05 20.48
C LYS A 162 -13.54 -6.21 21.09
N PRO A 163 -14.60 -6.33 20.28
CA PRO A 163 -15.93 -6.67 20.79
C PRO A 163 -15.91 -8.02 21.51
N LYS A 164 -16.76 -8.19 22.52
CA LYS A 164 -16.94 -9.51 23.16
C LYS A 164 -17.62 -10.49 22.20
N ASN A 165 -17.18 -11.74 22.18
CA ASN A 165 -17.86 -12.80 21.43
C ASN A 165 -19.28 -12.99 21.97
N LYS A 166 -20.25 -13.20 21.08
CA LYS A 166 -21.59 -13.63 21.49
C LYS A 166 -21.48 -15.07 22.05
N PRO A 167 -22.17 -15.38 23.14
CA PRO A 167 -22.24 -16.76 23.61
C PRO A 167 -22.85 -17.66 22.52
N LEU A 168 -22.26 -18.82 22.32
CA LEU A 168 -22.87 -19.88 21.52
C LEU A 168 -24.12 -20.33 22.29
N LYS A 169 -25.31 -20.13 21.72
CA LYS A 169 -26.54 -20.72 22.22
C LYS A 169 -26.58 -22.20 21.87
#